data_045f77ed740a94a189f1db0076c28323
#
_entry.id   045f77ed740a94a189f1db0076c28323
#
_cell.length_a   1.000
_cell.length_b   1.000
_cell.length_c   1.000
_cell.angle_alpha   90.00
_cell.angle_beta   90.00
_cell.angle_gamma   90.00
#
_symmetry.space_group_name_H-M   'P 1'
#
loop_
_entity.id
_entity.type
_entity.pdbx_description
1 polymer ?
#
loop_
_entity_poly.entity_id
_entity_poly.type
_entity_poly.pdbx_seq_one_letter_code
_entity_poly.pdbx_strand_id
1 'polypeptide(L)'
;MSLARTIAPHDQLDDAAYALVIQAIDSDAAKDAGTHKMIQEGLAALKADFSARSETERVAAVKGIESSVFFQTIRLKTLQILYSNPIAYAYFGYEGEAFSKGGYLFRGFNDLRWLSEVPLEDSGPLPEGA
;
A
#
# COMPACT_ATOMS: atom_id res chain seq x y z
N MET A 1 4.08 -12.00 -5.56
CA MET A 1 2.67 -11.73 -5.15
C MET A 1 2.50 -11.92 -3.64
N SER A 2 2.60 -13.12 -3.07
CA SER A 2 2.33 -13.39 -1.64
C SER A 2 3.10 -12.48 -0.67
N LEU A 3 4.38 -12.17 -0.93
CA LEU A 3 5.16 -11.25 -0.10
C LEU A 3 4.57 -9.83 -0.11
N ALA A 4 4.20 -9.29 -1.27
CA ALA A 4 3.59 -7.96 -1.37
C ALA A 4 2.26 -7.89 -0.63
N ARG A 5 1.42 -8.93 -0.72
CA ARG A 5 0.18 -9.03 0.07
C ARG A 5 0.42 -9.16 1.57
N THR A 6 1.50 -9.83 2.00
CA THR A 6 1.86 -9.90 3.42
C THR A 6 2.35 -8.55 3.96
N ILE A 7 3.05 -7.76 3.13
CA ILE A 7 3.55 -6.42 3.49
C ILE A 7 2.41 -5.38 3.57
N ALA A 8 1.49 -5.43 2.61
CA ALA A 8 0.35 -4.50 2.50
C ALA A 8 -0.93 -5.33 2.29
N PRO A 9 -1.53 -5.86 3.36
CA PRO A 9 -2.70 -6.73 3.28
C PRO A 9 -3.97 -5.91 3.00
N HIS A 10 -4.61 -6.18 1.86
CA HIS A 10 -5.92 -5.64 1.50
C HIS A 10 -6.73 -6.76 0.86
N ASP A 11 -7.62 -7.36 1.63
CA ASP A 11 -8.30 -8.61 1.25
C ASP A 11 -9.12 -8.50 -0.03
N GLN A 12 -9.74 -7.34 -0.27
CA GLN A 12 -10.62 -7.11 -1.41
C GLN A 12 -9.94 -6.32 -2.55
N LEU A 13 -8.67 -5.93 -2.41
CA LEU A 13 -7.97 -5.25 -3.48
C LEU A 13 -7.58 -6.23 -4.57
N ASP A 14 -7.92 -5.89 -5.82
CA ASP A 14 -7.68 -6.73 -6.99
C ASP A 14 -6.18 -7.11 -7.12
N ASP A 15 -5.94 -8.34 -7.55
CA ASP A 15 -4.60 -8.85 -7.85
C ASP A 15 -3.87 -8.02 -8.93
N ALA A 16 -4.60 -7.35 -9.81
CA ALA A 16 -4.03 -6.46 -10.81
C ALA A 16 -3.21 -5.32 -10.19
N ALA A 17 -3.63 -4.78 -9.02
CA ALA A 17 -2.88 -3.76 -8.31
C ALA A 17 -1.52 -4.29 -7.82
N TYR A 18 -1.49 -5.51 -7.30
CA TYR A 18 -0.24 -6.17 -6.87
C TYR A 18 0.63 -6.63 -8.04
N ALA A 19 0.02 -6.97 -9.19
CA ALA A 19 0.76 -7.32 -10.40
C ALA A 19 1.63 -6.15 -10.88
N LEU A 20 1.14 -4.90 -10.78
CA LEU A 20 1.93 -3.71 -11.09
C LEU A 20 3.16 -3.57 -10.19
N VAL A 21 3.05 -3.94 -8.92
CA VAL A 21 4.21 -3.97 -8.00
C VAL A 21 5.25 -4.97 -8.49
N ILE A 22 4.81 -6.18 -8.87
CA ILE A 22 5.72 -7.23 -9.36
C ILE A 22 6.41 -6.79 -10.65
N GLN A 23 5.66 -6.22 -11.61
CA GLN A 23 6.22 -5.68 -12.85
C GLN A 23 7.28 -4.60 -12.61
N ALA A 24 7.05 -3.71 -11.64
CA ALA A 24 8.02 -2.67 -11.28
C ALA A 24 9.29 -3.27 -10.66
N ILE A 25 9.17 -4.26 -9.78
CA ILE A 25 10.31 -4.97 -9.17
C ILE A 25 11.11 -5.73 -10.24
N ASP A 26 10.44 -6.46 -11.12
CA ASP A 26 11.08 -7.19 -12.22
C ASP A 26 11.80 -6.25 -13.19
N SER A 27 11.19 -5.10 -13.50
CA SER A 27 11.81 -4.07 -14.33
C SER A 27 13.09 -3.49 -13.71
N ASP A 28 13.11 -3.27 -12.39
CA ASP A 28 14.29 -2.78 -11.69
C ASP A 28 15.38 -3.87 -11.65
N ALA A 29 15.01 -5.11 -11.39
CA ALA A 29 15.93 -6.27 -11.43
C ALA A 29 16.55 -6.48 -12.82
N ALA A 30 15.78 -6.23 -13.89
CA ALA A 30 16.29 -6.36 -15.26
C ALA A 30 17.30 -5.28 -15.64
N LYS A 31 17.27 -4.12 -14.96
CA LYS A 31 18.17 -2.98 -15.25
C LYS A 31 19.47 -3.03 -14.44
N ASP A 32 19.48 -3.70 -13.30
CA ASP A 32 20.62 -3.73 -12.37
C ASP A 32 20.88 -5.14 -11.83
N ALA A 33 22.07 -5.66 -12.15
CA ALA A 33 22.48 -7.00 -11.73
C ALA A 33 22.61 -7.14 -10.21
N GLY A 34 22.95 -6.06 -9.50
CA GLY A 34 23.01 -6.05 -8.03
C GLY A 34 21.63 -6.21 -7.42
N THR A 35 20.65 -5.46 -7.92
CA THR A 35 19.24 -5.57 -7.54
C THR A 35 18.70 -6.96 -7.84
N HIS A 36 18.98 -7.51 -9.02
CA HIS A 36 18.58 -8.88 -9.37
C HIS A 36 19.11 -9.90 -8.36
N LYS A 37 20.41 -9.86 -8.08
CA LYS A 37 21.06 -10.76 -7.13
C LYS A 37 20.45 -10.63 -5.73
N MET A 38 20.28 -9.41 -5.23
CA MET A 38 19.67 -9.13 -3.92
C MET A 38 18.26 -9.74 -3.83
N ILE A 39 17.43 -9.58 -4.88
CA ILE A 39 16.08 -10.14 -4.92
C ILE A 39 16.12 -11.65 -4.91
N GLN A 40 16.96 -12.29 -5.73
CA GLN A 40 17.10 -13.75 -5.75
C GLN A 40 17.52 -14.31 -4.39
N GLU A 41 18.52 -13.73 -3.75
CA GLU A 41 19.00 -14.14 -2.42
C GLU A 41 17.92 -13.95 -1.35
N GLY A 42 17.20 -12.83 -1.37
CA GLY A 42 16.11 -12.54 -0.45
C GLY A 42 14.92 -13.49 -0.61
N LEU A 43 14.54 -13.81 -1.84
CA LEU A 43 13.48 -14.81 -2.10
C LEU A 43 13.91 -16.22 -1.67
N ALA A 44 15.17 -16.58 -1.90
CA ALA A 44 15.70 -17.87 -1.43
C ALA A 44 15.67 -17.98 0.10
N ALA A 45 15.96 -16.90 0.83
CA ALA A 45 15.88 -16.85 2.28
C ALA A 45 14.46 -17.05 2.83
N LEU A 46 13.43 -16.63 2.11
CA LEU A 46 12.02 -16.85 2.46
C LEU A 46 11.56 -18.30 2.26
N LYS A 47 12.33 -19.10 1.53
CA LYS A 47 12.06 -20.50 1.13
C LYS A 47 10.88 -20.63 0.14
N ALA A 48 10.89 -21.70 -0.64
CA ALA A 48 9.92 -21.94 -1.72
C ALA A 48 8.47 -22.13 -1.22
N ASP A 49 8.28 -22.55 0.02
CA ASP A 49 6.97 -22.80 0.64
C ASP A 49 6.27 -21.54 1.18
N PHE A 50 6.92 -20.36 1.11
CA PHE A 50 6.40 -19.12 1.70
C PHE A 50 4.94 -18.81 1.28
N SER A 51 4.60 -19.00 0.01
CA SER A 51 3.25 -18.73 -0.50
C SER A 51 2.20 -19.72 0.03
N ALA A 52 2.60 -20.90 0.42
CA ALA A 52 1.71 -21.95 0.95
C ALA A 52 1.47 -21.85 2.47
N ARG A 53 2.24 -21.01 3.16
CA ARG A 53 2.12 -20.81 4.61
C ARG A 53 0.85 -20.05 4.96
N SER A 54 0.37 -20.24 6.18
CA SER A 54 -0.67 -19.40 6.77
C SER A 54 -0.22 -17.93 6.85
N GLU A 55 -1.16 -17.02 6.98
CA GLU A 55 -0.87 -15.59 7.11
C GLU A 55 0.03 -15.31 8.33
N THR A 56 -0.27 -15.89 9.47
CA THR A 56 0.53 -15.75 10.70
C THR A 56 1.98 -16.19 10.49
N GLU A 57 2.19 -17.31 9.81
CA GLU A 57 3.54 -17.81 9.50
C GLU A 57 4.28 -16.93 8.49
N ARG A 58 3.58 -16.37 7.49
CA ARG A 58 4.15 -15.40 6.56
C ARG A 58 4.57 -14.12 7.27
N VAL A 59 3.72 -13.57 8.14
CA VAL A 59 4.04 -12.39 8.94
C VAL A 59 5.25 -12.65 9.85
N ALA A 60 5.33 -13.81 10.51
CA ALA A 60 6.48 -14.17 11.33
C ALA A 60 7.78 -14.28 10.52
N ALA A 61 7.70 -14.90 9.33
CA ALA A 61 8.86 -15.00 8.42
C ALA A 61 9.33 -13.61 7.95
N VAL A 62 8.40 -12.72 7.61
CA VAL A 62 8.70 -11.34 7.19
C VAL A 62 9.32 -10.53 8.31
N LYS A 63 8.82 -10.65 9.55
CA LYS A 63 9.44 -10.02 10.73
C LYS A 63 10.88 -10.47 10.95
N GLY A 64 11.19 -11.72 10.65
CA GLY A 64 12.55 -12.26 10.78
C GLY A 64 13.57 -11.62 9.82
N ILE A 65 13.11 -10.97 8.75
CA ILE A 65 13.96 -10.33 7.72
C ILE A 65 13.75 -8.82 7.62
N GLU A 66 12.98 -8.20 8.51
CA GLU A 66 12.56 -6.81 8.40
C GLU A 66 13.71 -5.79 8.32
N SER A 67 14.86 -6.09 8.92
CA SER A 67 16.06 -5.25 8.87
C SER A 67 16.89 -5.44 7.59
N SER A 68 16.58 -6.42 6.75
CA SER A 68 17.35 -6.70 5.53
C SER A 68 17.11 -5.65 4.45
N VAL A 69 18.15 -5.37 3.64
CA VAL A 69 18.05 -4.50 2.47
C VAL A 69 16.99 -5.00 1.49
N PHE A 70 16.92 -6.32 1.30
CA PHE A 70 15.88 -6.96 0.49
C PHE A 70 14.48 -6.56 0.95
N PHE A 71 14.15 -6.78 2.24
CA PHE A 71 12.82 -6.46 2.74
C PHE A 71 12.50 -4.97 2.60
N GLN A 72 13.43 -4.08 2.98
CA GLN A 72 13.21 -2.64 2.90
C GLN A 72 12.99 -2.19 1.46
N THR A 73 13.74 -2.72 0.49
CA THR A 73 13.56 -2.42 -0.94
C THR A 73 12.18 -2.88 -1.43
N ILE A 74 11.81 -4.13 -1.16
CA ILE A 74 10.51 -4.68 -1.58
C ILE A 74 9.36 -3.92 -0.91
N ARG A 75 9.47 -3.62 0.39
CA ARG A 75 8.47 -2.85 1.12
C ARG A 75 8.27 -1.47 0.52
N LEU A 76 9.35 -0.71 0.32
CA LEU A 76 9.27 0.62 -0.25
C LEU A 76 8.63 0.60 -1.64
N LYS A 77 9.07 -0.31 -2.51
CA LYS A 77 8.50 -0.46 -3.86
C LYS A 77 7.03 -0.85 -3.80
N THR A 78 6.65 -1.78 -2.91
CA THR A 78 5.25 -2.19 -2.72
C THR A 78 4.39 -0.99 -2.35
N LEU A 79 4.79 -0.22 -1.34
CA LEU A 79 4.02 0.94 -0.90
C LEU A 79 3.92 2.02 -1.99
N GLN A 80 5.04 2.34 -2.65
CA GLN A 80 5.05 3.35 -3.71
C GLN A 80 4.12 2.99 -4.88
N ILE A 81 4.22 1.78 -5.40
CA ILE A 81 3.45 1.37 -6.58
C ILE A 81 1.99 1.10 -6.22
N LEU A 82 1.73 0.43 -5.09
CA LEU A 82 0.38 0.06 -4.69
C LEU A 82 -0.47 1.31 -4.43
N TYR A 83 0.05 2.25 -3.64
CA TYR A 83 -0.71 3.45 -3.24
C TYR A 83 -0.60 4.64 -4.20
N SER A 84 -0.01 4.46 -5.37
CA SER A 84 0.03 5.47 -6.43
C SER A 84 -0.72 5.08 -7.70
N ASN A 85 -1.47 3.96 -7.67
CA ASN A 85 -2.18 3.50 -8.86
C ASN A 85 -3.72 3.70 -8.74
N PRO A 86 -4.41 3.92 -9.89
CA PRO A 86 -5.84 4.17 -9.89
C PRO A 86 -6.70 3.02 -9.36
N ILE A 87 -6.25 1.77 -9.44
CA ILE A 87 -6.98 0.60 -8.92
C ILE A 87 -7.07 0.69 -7.39
N ALA A 88 -5.95 1.02 -6.74
CA ALA A 88 -5.94 1.23 -5.28
C ALA A 88 -6.74 2.49 -4.90
N TYR A 89 -6.66 3.57 -5.68
CA TYR A 89 -7.46 4.76 -5.45
C TYR A 89 -8.97 4.45 -5.47
N ALA A 90 -9.42 3.72 -6.49
CA ALA A 90 -10.82 3.32 -6.59
C ALA A 90 -11.26 2.44 -5.40
N TYR A 91 -10.40 1.53 -4.96
CA TYR A 91 -10.66 0.67 -3.81
C TYR A 91 -10.82 1.46 -2.50
N PHE A 92 -9.94 2.44 -2.26
CA PHE A 92 -9.97 3.27 -1.05
C PHE A 92 -10.94 4.46 -1.13
N GLY A 93 -11.56 4.69 -2.28
CA GLY A 93 -12.39 5.88 -2.50
C GLY A 93 -11.60 7.18 -2.61
N TYR A 94 -10.30 7.10 -2.89
CA TYR A 94 -9.46 8.28 -3.10
C TYR A 94 -9.57 8.78 -4.53
N GLU A 95 -10.01 10.00 -4.71
CA GLU A 95 -10.24 10.61 -6.03
C GLU A 95 -8.95 11.10 -6.74
N GLY A 96 -7.81 10.90 -6.14
CA GLY A 96 -6.53 11.45 -6.61
C GLY A 96 -6.25 12.83 -6.02
N GLU A 97 -5.21 13.48 -6.53
CA GLU A 97 -4.80 14.81 -6.08
C GLU A 97 -5.88 15.88 -6.42
N ALA A 98 -6.00 16.87 -5.56
CA ALA A 98 -7.03 17.88 -5.70
C ALA A 98 -6.54 19.15 -6.43
N PHE A 99 -5.22 19.34 -6.59
CA PHE A 99 -4.64 20.57 -7.16
C PHE A 99 -5.13 20.82 -8.59
N SER A 100 -5.05 19.82 -9.48
CA SER A 100 -5.52 19.90 -10.86
C SER A 100 -7.04 20.06 -10.98
N LYS A 101 -7.76 19.76 -9.88
CA LYS A 101 -9.23 19.80 -9.80
C LYS A 101 -9.76 21.04 -9.07
N GLY A 102 -8.92 22.06 -8.88
CA GLY A 102 -9.30 23.33 -8.22
C GLY A 102 -9.06 23.38 -6.72
N GLY A 103 -8.30 22.44 -6.16
CA GLY A 103 -7.93 22.40 -4.76
C GLY A 103 -9.00 21.79 -3.84
N TYR A 104 -8.78 21.93 -2.53
CA TYR A 104 -9.63 21.33 -1.49
C TYR A 104 -10.83 22.20 -1.04
N LEU A 105 -11.02 23.39 -1.62
CA LEU A 105 -12.05 24.32 -1.17
C LEU A 105 -13.47 23.71 -1.17
N PHE A 106 -13.75 22.81 -2.10
CA PHE A 106 -15.05 22.14 -2.25
C PHE A 106 -14.93 20.60 -2.27
N ARG A 107 -13.82 20.05 -1.78
CA ARG A 107 -13.52 18.60 -1.80
C ARG A 107 -12.98 18.13 -0.48
N GLY A 108 -13.11 16.85 -0.18
CA GLY A 108 -12.54 16.23 1.00
C GLY A 108 -13.40 16.34 2.26
N PHE A 109 -14.57 16.97 2.20
CA PHE A 109 -15.44 17.13 3.37
C PHE A 109 -16.27 15.89 3.70
N ASN A 110 -16.49 14.99 2.74
CA ASN A 110 -17.34 13.81 2.87
C ASN A 110 -16.64 12.51 2.48
N ASP A 111 -15.31 12.46 2.53
CA ASP A 111 -14.52 11.31 2.08
C ASP A 111 -14.61 10.14 3.06
N LEU A 112 -14.88 10.41 4.33
CA LEU A 112 -14.95 9.41 5.40
C LEU A 112 -16.40 9.01 5.67
N ARG A 113 -16.96 8.14 4.83
CA ARG A 113 -18.35 7.66 4.95
C ARG A 113 -18.59 6.66 6.11
N TRP A 114 -17.52 6.25 6.79
CA TRP A 114 -17.57 5.33 7.93
C TRP A 114 -17.61 6.03 9.28
N LEU A 115 -17.38 7.34 9.32
CA LEU A 115 -17.61 8.12 10.53
C LEU A 115 -19.12 8.34 10.73
N SER A 116 -19.61 8.12 11.95
CA SER A 116 -20.97 8.55 12.33
C SER A 116 -21.06 10.08 12.22
N GLU A 117 -22.21 10.56 11.77
CA GLU A 117 -22.47 12.03 11.77
C GLU A 117 -22.31 12.56 13.19
N VAL A 118 -21.56 13.67 13.31
CA VAL A 118 -21.43 14.38 14.58
C VAL A 118 -22.81 14.93 14.95
N PRO A 119 -23.35 14.66 16.15
CA PRO A 119 -24.61 15.27 16.57
C PRO A 119 -24.52 16.79 16.49
N LEU A 120 -25.59 17.42 15.99
CA LEU A 120 -25.65 18.89 15.87
C LEU A 120 -25.40 19.62 17.21
N GLU A 121 -25.69 18.95 18.30
CA GLU A 121 -25.47 19.43 19.66
C GLU A 121 -23.99 19.60 20.03
N ASP A 122 -23.07 18.87 19.35
CA ASP A 122 -21.62 18.96 19.58
C ASP A 122 -20.95 20.09 18.78
N SER A 123 -21.66 20.68 17.83
CA SER A 123 -21.06 21.72 16.97
C SER A 123 -20.94 23.10 17.66
N GLY A 124 -21.54 23.27 18.82
CA GLY A 124 -21.49 24.55 19.57
C GLY A 124 -22.03 25.75 18.77
N PRO A 125 -22.32 26.87 19.40
CA PRO A 125 -22.64 28.09 18.67
C PRO A 125 -21.42 28.60 17.91
N LEU A 126 -21.60 29.01 16.66
CA LEU A 126 -20.56 29.70 15.91
C LEU A 126 -20.07 30.93 16.69
N PRO A 127 -18.77 31.20 16.74
CA PRO A 127 -18.26 32.41 17.39
C PRO A 127 -18.88 33.64 16.74
N GLU A 128 -19.46 34.53 17.58
CA GLU A 128 -20.00 35.78 17.09
C GLU A 128 -18.86 36.63 16.47
N GLY A 129 -18.95 36.89 15.19
CA GLY A 129 -18.01 37.75 14.50
C GLY A 129 -17.05 37.11 13.51
N ALA A 130 -17.35 35.95 12.91
CA ALA A 130 -16.61 35.38 11.76
C ALA A 130 -17.16 35.96 10.46
#